data_4fc609459a440fcede19936b7da811c7
#
_entry.id   4fc609459a440fcede19936b7da811c7
#
_cell.length_a   1.000
_cell.length_b   1.000
_cell.length_c   1.000
_cell.angle_alpha   90.00
_cell.angle_beta   90.00
_cell.angle_gamma   90.00
#
_symmetry.space_group_name_H-M   'P 1'
#
loop_
_entity.id
_entity.type
_entity.pdbx_description
1 polymer ?
#
loop_
_entity_poly.entity_id
_entity_poly.type
_entity_poly.pdbx_seq_one_letter_code
_entity_poly.pdbx_strand_id
1 'polypeptide(L)'
;LALAVSHAALPAEMYWRSVFPNTAMPKALRNLLLPAAVNKNMLTDMAKSKDKTVDAFGNYGYSNPSKEFPDGNTPTNNDVYFFESELHPGRKMKLKELAKKVSKATFVPRPVAESIPFSIQKFPEILKYFSLEAKSAEANLLKQTVENCERPAIDGEEKYCAASLESFIDSGVSKFGKNIQLLSNELEKETGNQEFTIGQGVKMMGESEIVCHKMKYAYAVFLCHSIDETAVYTVPLVGADGTRARALAVCHKDTSAWNPKHLAFHILKVKPGTVPICHFLARETLVWVPN
;
A
#
# COMPACT_ATOMS: atom_id res chain seq x y z
N LEU A 1 -2.13 -46.49 -10.26
CA LEU A 1 -3.13 -45.40 -10.30
C LEU A 1 -2.76 -44.39 -9.24
N ALA A 2 -2.05 -43.32 -9.62
CA ALA A 2 -1.79 -42.18 -8.77
C ALA A 2 -3.07 -41.37 -8.71
N LEU A 3 -3.69 -41.28 -7.54
CA LEU A 3 -4.76 -40.32 -7.24
C LEU A 3 -4.16 -38.91 -7.33
N ALA A 4 -4.49 -38.20 -8.41
CA ALA A 4 -4.27 -36.77 -8.48
C ALA A 4 -5.15 -36.13 -7.39
N VAL A 5 -4.56 -35.81 -6.24
CA VAL A 5 -5.19 -34.95 -5.25
C VAL A 5 -5.30 -33.59 -5.90
N SER A 6 -6.51 -33.21 -6.36
CA SER A 6 -6.77 -31.84 -6.73
C SER A 6 -6.56 -31.01 -5.48
N HIS A 7 -5.49 -30.21 -5.44
CA HIS A 7 -5.31 -29.20 -4.43
C HIS A 7 -6.36 -28.13 -4.68
N ALA A 8 -7.58 -28.34 -4.17
CA ALA A 8 -8.52 -27.26 -4.00
C ALA A 8 -7.79 -26.20 -3.16
N ALA A 9 -7.71 -24.98 -3.68
CA ALA A 9 -7.06 -23.89 -2.96
C ALA A 9 -7.67 -23.80 -1.55
N LEU A 10 -6.82 -23.87 -0.54
CA LEU A 10 -7.26 -23.70 0.84
C LEU A 10 -7.93 -22.32 0.96
N PRO A 11 -9.08 -22.21 1.63
CA PRO A 11 -9.66 -20.92 1.91
C PRO A 11 -8.60 -20.00 2.57
N ALA A 12 -8.61 -18.72 2.21
CA ALA A 12 -7.63 -17.74 2.65
C ALA A 12 -7.37 -17.74 4.17
N GLU A 13 -8.43 -17.94 4.99
CA GLU A 13 -8.28 -18.04 6.45
C GLU A 13 -7.56 -19.32 6.90
N MET A 14 -7.72 -20.41 6.17
CA MET A 14 -6.99 -21.65 6.47
C MET A 14 -5.51 -21.49 6.12
N TYR A 15 -5.19 -20.76 5.04
CA TYR A 15 -3.82 -20.45 4.71
C TYR A 15 -3.16 -19.62 5.83
N TRP A 16 -3.82 -18.54 6.28
CA TRP A 16 -3.34 -17.76 7.42
C TRP A 16 -3.05 -18.63 8.64
N ARG A 17 -4.00 -19.48 9.03
CA ARG A 17 -3.86 -20.37 10.20
C ARG A 17 -2.74 -21.40 10.03
N SER A 18 -2.46 -21.85 8.81
CA SER A 18 -1.35 -22.79 8.55
C SER A 18 0.03 -22.13 8.72
N VAL A 19 0.12 -20.83 8.47
CA VAL A 19 1.35 -20.05 8.63
C VAL A 19 1.47 -19.50 10.04
N PHE A 20 0.38 -18.98 10.59
CA PHE A 20 0.30 -18.33 11.91
C PHE A 20 -0.77 -19.01 12.80
N PRO A 21 -0.52 -20.22 13.32
CA PRO A 21 -1.55 -21.02 14.00
C PRO A 21 -2.10 -20.36 15.26
N ASN A 22 -1.29 -19.56 15.94
CA ASN A 22 -1.63 -18.93 17.23
C ASN A 22 -1.95 -17.43 17.10
N THR A 23 -2.03 -16.88 15.87
CA THR A 23 -2.26 -15.46 15.65
C THR A 23 -3.57 -15.26 14.89
N ALA A 24 -4.48 -14.48 15.47
CA ALA A 24 -5.72 -14.11 14.77
C ALA A 24 -5.40 -13.28 13.52
N MET A 25 -6.12 -13.57 12.42
CA MET A 25 -5.97 -12.76 11.21
C MET A 25 -6.37 -11.31 11.48
N PRO A 26 -5.52 -10.31 11.17
CA PRO A 26 -5.84 -8.90 11.35
C PRO A 26 -7.11 -8.49 10.59
N LYS A 27 -7.91 -7.59 11.19
CA LYS A 27 -9.16 -7.10 10.59
C LYS A 27 -8.92 -6.51 9.19
N ALA A 28 -7.81 -5.81 9.00
CA ALA A 28 -7.43 -5.22 7.72
C ALA A 28 -7.31 -6.27 6.61
N LEU A 29 -6.69 -7.43 6.87
CA LEU A 29 -6.64 -8.55 5.92
C LEU A 29 -7.99 -9.22 5.75
N ARG A 30 -8.73 -9.43 6.84
CA ARG A 30 -10.05 -10.06 6.78
C ARG A 30 -11.01 -9.30 5.88
N ASN A 31 -10.94 -7.96 5.90
CA ASN A 31 -11.74 -7.09 5.03
C ASN A 31 -11.38 -7.19 3.54
N LEU A 32 -10.23 -7.77 3.23
CA LEU A 32 -9.77 -8.00 1.84
C LEU A 32 -10.11 -9.41 1.33
N LEU A 33 -10.80 -10.23 2.12
CA LEU A 33 -11.20 -11.55 1.69
C LEU A 33 -12.50 -11.48 0.89
N LEU A 34 -12.57 -12.32 -0.16
CA LEU A 34 -13.79 -12.51 -0.93
C LEU A 34 -14.77 -13.42 -0.20
N PRO A 35 -16.09 -13.21 -0.35
CA PRO A 35 -17.06 -14.27 -0.10
C PRO A 35 -16.80 -15.46 -1.04
N ALA A 36 -17.07 -16.64 -0.59
CA ALA A 36 -16.57 -17.97 -1.01
C ALA A 36 -16.55 -18.36 -2.51
N ALA A 37 -17.03 -17.58 -3.45
CA ALA A 37 -17.00 -17.93 -4.88
C ALA A 37 -16.66 -16.74 -5.78
N VAL A 38 -15.47 -16.76 -6.39
CA VAL A 38 -15.06 -15.78 -7.40
C VAL A 38 -15.29 -16.36 -8.79
N ASN A 39 -15.99 -15.63 -9.65
CA ASN A 39 -16.11 -15.97 -11.07
C ASN A 39 -15.58 -14.83 -11.95
N LYS A 40 -15.34 -15.14 -13.23
CA LYS A 40 -14.80 -14.17 -14.19
C LYS A 40 -15.70 -12.94 -14.37
N ASN A 41 -17.01 -13.07 -14.31
CA ASN A 41 -17.94 -11.95 -14.45
C ASN A 41 -17.77 -10.96 -13.29
N MET A 42 -17.66 -11.46 -12.07
CA MET A 42 -17.39 -10.65 -10.88
C MET A 42 -16.07 -9.86 -11.00
N LEU A 43 -15.00 -10.51 -11.48
CA LEU A 43 -13.72 -9.83 -11.71
C LEU A 43 -13.80 -8.78 -12.82
N THR A 44 -14.58 -9.04 -13.87
CA THR A 44 -14.84 -8.08 -14.94
C THR A 44 -15.60 -6.87 -14.41
N ASP A 45 -16.62 -7.09 -13.59
CA ASP A 45 -17.42 -6.01 -12.97
C ASP A 45 -16.55 -5.17 -12.00
N MET A 46 -15.67 -5.82 -11.24
CA MET A 46 -14.71 -5.13 -10.39
C MET A 46 -13.73 -4.27 -11.22
N ALA A 47 -13.24 -4.78 -12.35
CA ALA A 47 -12.36 -4.04 -13.25
C ALA A 47 -13.05 -2.80 -13.87
N LYS A 48 -14.34 -2.89 -14.13
CA LYS A 48 -15.17 -1.80 -14.69
C LYS A 48 -15.73 -0.85 -13.63
N SER A 49 -15.54 -1.16 -12.35
CA SER A 49 -16.04 -0.30 -11.28
C SER A 49 -15.38 1.07 -11.34
N LYS A 50 -16.22 2.11 -11.39
CA LYS A 50 -15.80 3.51 -11.39
C LYS A 50 -15.39 4.02 -10.02
N ASP A 51 -15.08 3.13 -9.09
CA ASP A 51 -14.62 3.52 -7.76
C ASP A 51 -13.20 4.13 -7.86
N LYS A 52 -13.18 5.41 -8.23
CA LYS A 52 -11.98 6.20 -8.55
C LYS A 52 -11.21 6.67 -7.31
N THR A 53 -11.45 6.08 -6.16
CA THR A 53 -11.13 6.71 -4.88
C THR A 53 -9.71 6.54 -4.38
N VAL A 54 -8.78 6.04 -5.18
CA VAL A 54 -7.40 5.89 -4.69
C VAL A 54 -6.42 6.63 -5.59
N ASP A 55 -6.07 7.86 -5.24
CA ASP A 55 -4.92 8.60 -5.80
C ASP A 55 -3.63 8.36 -4.98
N ALA A 56 -3.47 7.17 -4.41
CA ALA A 56 -2.43 6.94 -3.41
C ALA A 56 -1.00 6.90 -3.95
N PHE A 57 -0.80 6.63 -5.24
CA PHE A 57 0.55 6.41 -5.78
C PHE A 57 1.13 7.58 -6.59
N GLY A 58 0.34 8.61 -6.88
CA GLY A 58 0.81 9.75 -7.67
C GLY A 58 1.86 10.62 -6.97
N ASN A 59 1.95 10.55 -5.64
CA ASN A 59 2.77 11.48 -4.87
C ASN A 59 3.87 10.83 -4.00
N TYR A 60 3.94 9.51 -3.91
CA TYR A 60 4.94 8.85 -3.06
C TYR A 60 6.04 8.19 -3.90
N GLY A 61 7.15 8.87 -4.11
CA GLY A 61 8.44 8.34 -4.56
C GLY A 61 8.51 7.73 -5.97
N TYR A 62 7.43 7.16 -6.49
CA TYR A 62 7.33 6.56 -7.82
C TYR A 62 6.68 7.47 -8.88
N SER A 63 6.52 8.76 -8.60
CA SER A 63 6.07 9.70 -9.62
C SER A 63 7.11 9.74 -10.75
N ASN A 64 6.61 9.52 -11.97
CA ASN A 64 7.37 9.66 -13.19
C ASN A 64 8.27 10.91 -13.12
N PRO A 65 9.60 10.80 -13.21
CA PRO A 65 10.51 11.96 -13.12
C PRO A 65 10.24 13.03 -14.18
N SER A 66 9.38 12.75 -15.17
CA SER A 66 8.98 13.69 -16.22
C SER A 66 7.67 14.44 -15.95
N LYS A 67 6.94 14.20 -14.86
CA LYS A 67 5.85 15.10 -14.46
C LYS A 67 6.44 16.27 -13.69
N GLU A 68 6.90 17.28 -14.41
CA GLU A 68 7.01 18.63 -13.88
C GLU A 68 5.63 19.03 -13.33
N PHE A 69 5.59 19.49 -12.07
CA PHE A 69 4.38 20.15 -11.59
C PHE A 69 4.20 21.41 -12.43
N PRO A 70 3.01 21.62 -13.06
CA PRO A 70 2.77 22.86 -13.76
C PRO A 70 3.03 24.02 -12.80
N ASP A 71 3.77 25.00 -13.28
CA ASP A 71 4.18 26.18 -12.53
C ASP A 71 3.05 26.71 -11.65
N GLY A 72 3.30 26.83 -10.35
CA GLY A 72 2.46 27.54 -9.40
C GLY A 72 1.61 26.68 -8.44
N ASN A 73 1.53 25.35 -8.60
CA ASN A 73 0.73 24.47 -7.72
C ASN A 73 1.55 23.45 -6.92
N THR A 74 2.76 23.81 -6.53
CA THR A 74 3.51 23.00 -5.57
C THR A 74 2.73 23.01 -4.23
N PRO A 75 2.34 21.84 -3.66
CA PRO A 75 1.74 21.83 -2.33
C PRO A 75 2.71 22.48 -1.35
N THR A 76 2.35 23.66 -0.84
CA THR A 76 3.18 24.39 0.14
C THR A 76 3.02 23.87 1.56
N ASN A 77 2.39 22.68 1.71
CA ASN A 77 1.95 22.18 3.00
C ASN A 77 2.87 21.05 3.47
N ASN A 78 3.55 21.26 4.59
CA ASN A 78 4.40 20.28 5.29
C ASN A 78 3.63 19.08 5.85
N ASP A 79 2.32 18.94 5.55
CA ASP A 79 1.52 17.82 6.04
C ASP A 79 1.73 16.52 5.23
N VAL A 80 2.33 16.61 4.03
CA VAL A 80 2.63 15.43 3.19
C VAL A 80 3.97 14.81 3.60
N TYR A 81 4.99 15.65 3.70
CA TYR A 81 6.33 15.27 4.15
C TYR A 81 6.74 16.15 5.33
N PHE A 82 7.39 15.56 6.31
CA PHE A 82 7.79 16.24 7.54
C PHE A 82 9.08 15.62 8.12
N PHE A 83 9.68 16.29 9.09
CA PHE A 83 10.87 15.81 9.79
C PHE A 83 10.48 14.87 10.93
N GLU A 84 11.32 13.90 11.24
CA GLU A 84 11.09 12.93 12.32
C GLU A 84 10.85 13.64 13.67
N SER A 85 11.52 14.76 13.93
CA SER A 85 11.32 15.60 15.11
C SER A 85 9.91 16.19 15.24
N GLU A 86 9.12 16.20 14.16
CA GLU A 86 7.73 16.65 14.16
C GLU A 86 6.73 15.58 14.61
N LEU A 87 7.18 14.32 14.83
CA LEU A 87 6.38 13.25 15.41
C LEU A 87 6.26 13.39 16.94
N HIS A 88 5.70 14.49 17.41
CA HIS A 88 5.53 14.74 18.84
C HIS A 88 4.08 15.11 19.19
N PRO A 89 3.61 14.83 20.42
CA PRO A 89 2.28 15.22 20.87
C PRO A 89 2.00 16.71 20.70
N GLY A 90 0.77 17.03 20.29
CA GLY A 90 0.32 18.41 20.06
C GLY A 90 0.57 18.96 18.65
N ARG A 91 1.40 18.30 17.83
CA ARG A 91 1.58 18.66 16.42
C ARG A 91 0.25 18.46 15.67
N LYS A 92 -0.15 19.46 14.89
CA LYS A 92 -1.35 19.44 14.06
C LYS A 92 -1.00 19.26 12.60
N MET A 93 -1.75 18.42 11.87
CA MET A 93 -1.52 18.07 10.48
C MET A 93 -2.83 17.77 9.75
N LYS A 94 -2.92 18.14 8.47
CA LYS A 94 -4.06 17.79 7.60
C LYS A 94 -3.77 16.49 6.87
N LEU A 95 -4.34 15.38 7.33
CA LEU A 95 -4.08 14.05 6.81
C LEU A 95 -5.16 13.61 5.80
N LYS A 96 -5.04 14.12 4.57
CA LYS A 96 -5.95 13.75 3.46
C LYS A 96 -5.96 12.25 3.17
N GLU A 97 -4.85 11.58 3.41
CA GLU A 97 -4.68 10.16 3.14
C GLU A 97 -5.58 9.27 4.02
N LEU A 98 -5.90 9.71 5.23
CA LEU A 98 -6.82 9.00 6.12
C LEU A 98 -8.29 9.21 5.74
N ALA A 99 -8.62 10.31 5.07
CA ALA A 99 -9.98 10.64 4.64
C ALA A 99 -10.41 9.92 3.35
N LYS A 100 -9.49 9.28 2.64
CA LYS A 100 -9.78 8.57 1.39
C LYS A 100 -10.68 7.36 1.66
N LYS A 101 -11.64 7.14 0.74
CA LYS A 101 -12.47 5.94 0.78
C LYS A 101 -11.63 4.69 0.54
N VAL A 102 -11.99 3.61 1.20
CA VAL A 102 -11.38 2.29 1.02
C VAL A 102 -11.89 1.65 -0.27
N SER A 103 -10.97 1.13 -1.07
CA SER A 103 -11.31 0.38 -2.29
C SER A 103 -11.99 -0.95 -1.92
N LYS A 104 -13.00 -1.34 -2.70
CA LYS A 104 -13.70 -2.62 -2.52
C LYS A 104 -12.96 -3.82 -3.12
N ALA A 105 -11.83 -3.60 -3.80
CA ALA A 105 -11.05 -4.69 -4.38
C ALA A 105 -10.53 -5.63 -3.28
N THR A 106 -10.79 -6.93 -3.44
CA THR A 106 -10.45 -8.00 -2.51
C THR A 106 -9.46 -8.96 -3.14
N PHE A 107 -8.73 -9.73 -2.35
CA PHE A 107 -7.83 -10.75 -2.85
C PHE A 107 -8.59 -11.85 -3.58
N VAL A 108 -8.00 -12.35 -4.66
CA VAL A 108 -8.41 -13.59 -5.31
C VAL A 108 -7.51 -14.74 -4.82
N PRO A 109 -7.98 -16.00 -4.86
CA PRO A 109 -7.13 -17.15 -4.57
C PRO A 109 -5.92 -17.21 -5.51
N ARG A 110 -4.77 -17.66 -5.01
CA ARG A 110 -3.51 -17.76 -5.79
C ARG A 110 -3.71 -18.43 -7.17
N PRO A 111 -4.39 -19.59 -7.30
CA PRO A 111 -4.57 -20.20 -8.62
C PRO A 111 -5.34 -19.30 -9.60
N VAL A 112 -6.26 -18.48 -9.11
CA VAL A 112 -6.98 -17.51 -9.93
C VAL A 112 -6.05 -16.39 -10.34
N ALA A 113 -5.28 -15.81 -9.41
CA ALA A 113 -4.31 -14.76 -9.71
C ALA A 113 -3.28 -15.21 -10.76
N GLU A 114 -2.72 -16.42 -10.59
CA GLU A 114 -1.73 -17.00 -11.49
C GLU A 114 -2.29 -17.35 -12.89
N SER A 115 -3.61 -17.55 -13.00
CA SER A 115 -4.28 -17.79 -14.29
C SER A 115 -4.49 -16.50 -15.11
N ILE A 116 -4.33 -15.34 -14.50
CA ILE A 116 -4.52 -14.04 -15.14
C ILE A 116 -3.15 -13.47 -15.52
N PRO A 117 -2.92 -13.09 -16.78
CA PRO A 117 -1.66 -12.44 -17.16
C PRO A 117 -1.42 -11.18 -16.32
N PHE A 118 -0.17 -11.01 -15.86
CA PHE A 118 0.22 -9.84 -15.08
C PHE A 118 1.59 -9.33 -15.57
N SER A 119 1.59 -8.81 -16.81
CA SER A 119 2.78 -8.26 -17.44
C SER A 119 2.40 -7.22 -18.51
N ILE A 120 3.23 -6.21 -18.68
CA ILE A 120 3.06 -5.20 -19.73
C ILE A 120 3.13 -5.80 -21.14
N GLN A 121 3.97 -6.82 -21.33
CA GLN A 121 4.06 -7.53 -22.61
C GLN A 121 2.75 -8.28 -22.96
N LYS A 122 2.01 -8.70 -21.95
CA LYS A 122 0.71 -9.39 -22.08
C LYS A 122 -0.48 -8.49 -21.80
N PHE A 123 -0.28 -7.17 -21.82
CA PHE A 123 -1.34 -6.22 -21.50
C PHE A 123 -2.59 -6.35 -22.40
N PRO A 124 -2.50 -6.63 -23.70
CA PRO A 124 -3.68 -6.92 -24.53
C PRO A 124 -4.49 -8.13 -24.04
N GLU A 125 -3.83 -9.16 -23.47
CA GLU A 125 -4.50 -10.33 -22.90
C GLU A 125 -5.23 -9.96 -21.59
N ILE A 126 -4.63 -9.08 -20.78
CA ILE A 126 -5.29 -8.51 -19.56
C ILE A 126 -6.57 -7.79 -19.96
N LEU A 127 -6.52 -6.90 -20.95
CA LEU A 127 -7.70 -6.17 -21.44
C LEU A 127 -8.79 -7.12 -21.93
N LYS A 128 -8.40 -8.16 -22.69
CA LYS A 128 -9.32 -9.19 -23.16
C LYS A 128 -9.94 -9.97 -22.00
N TYR A 129 -9.15 -10.32 -20.99
CA TYR A 129 -9.62 -11.05 -19.80
C TYR A 129 -10.71 -10.29 -19.07
N PHE A 130 -10.50 -8.98 -18.82
CA PHE A 130 -11.43 -8.11 -18.11
C PHE A 130 -12.46 -7.42 -19.01
N SER A 131 -12.45 -7.70 -20.32
CA SER A 131 -13.34 -7.06 -21.30
C SER A 131 -13.31 -5.53 -21.23
N LEU A 132 -12.08 -4.96 -21.20
CA LEU A 132 -11.82 -3.52 -21.14
C LEU A 132 -11.38 -2.99 -22.50
N GLU A 133 -11.83 -1.77 -22.81
CA GLU A 133 -11.34 -1.02 -23.96
C GLU A 133 -9.96 -0.43 -23.69
N ALA A 134 -9.04 -0.53 -24.64
CA ALA A 134 -7.63 -0.13 -24.47
C ALA A 134 -7.42 1.34 -24.10
N LYS A 135 -8.36 2.23 -24.47
CA LYS A 135 -8.31 3.67 -24.16
C LYS A 135 -9.15 4.07 -22.96
N SER A 136 -9.77 3.10 -22.25
CA SER A 136 -10.59 3.41 -21.08
C SER A 136 -9.73 3.89 -19.89
N ALA A 137 -10.35 4.64 -18.99
CA ALA A 137 -9.69 5.06 -17.76
C ALA A 137 -9.28 3.87 -16.89
N GLU A 138 -10.12 2.84 -16.87
CA GLU A 138 -9.89 1.58 -16.15
C GLU A 138 -8.67 0.85 -16.73
N ALA A 139 -8.55 0.73 -18.05
CA ALA A 139 -7.38 0.13 -18.70
C ALA A 139 -6.09 0.87 -18.34
N ASN A 140 -6.12 2.20 -18.31
CA ASN A 140 -4.96 3.00 -17.92
C ASN A 140 -4.54 2.77 -16.49
N LEU A 141 -5.50 2.59 -15.55
CA LEU A 141 -5.19 2.29 -14.14
C LEU A 141 -4.54 0.90 -13.99
N LEU A 142 -5.07 -0.10 -14.68
CA LEU A 142 -4.48 -1.45 -14.69
C LEU A 142 -3.06 -1.41 -15.27
N LYS A 143 -2.87 -0.67 -16.39
CA LYS A 143 -1.58 -0.50 -17.03
C LYS A 143 -0.55 0.10 -16.08
N GLN A 144 -0.89 1.21 -15.43
CA GLN A 144 -0.02 1.87 -14.44
C GLN A 144 0.36 0.93 -13.29
N THR A 145 -0.57 0.10 -12.83
CA THR A 145 -0.29 -0.88 -11.78
C THR A 145 0.74 -1.90 -12.24
N VAL A 146 0.57 -2.49 -13.43
CA VAL A 146 1.52 -3.47 -13.96
C VAL A 146 2.89 -2.82 -14.21
N GLU A 147 2.93 -1.62 -14.81
CA GLU A 147 4.17 -0.86 -15.02
C GLU A 147 4.91 -0.57 -13.72
N ASN A 148 4.18 -0.20 -12.64
CA ASN A 148 4.78 0.03 -11.34
C ASN A 148 5.34 -1.25 -10.72
N CYS A 149 4.66 -2.38 -10.91
CA CYS A 149 5.13 -3.68 -10.43
C CYS A 149 6.37 -4.16 -11.17
N GLU A 150 6.48 -3.93 -12.48
CA GLU A 150 7.62 -4.34 -13.30
C GLU A 150 8.80 -3.36 -13.27
N ARG A 151 8.60 -2.13 -12.78
CA ARG A 151 9.68 -1.14 -12.70
C ARG A 151 10.80 -1.65 -11.79
N PRO A 152 12.08 -1.53 -12.19
CA PRO A 152 13.20 -1.88 -11.33
C PRO A 152 13.16 -1.14 -9.99
N ALA A 153 13.67 -1.80 -8.96
CA ALA A 153 13.93 -1.17 -7.67
C ALA A 153 15.05 -0.12 -7.78
N ILE A 154 15.07 0.85 -6.89
CA ILE A 154 16.20 1.77 -6.71
C ILE A 154 17.25 1.14 -5.79
N ASP A 155 18.44 1.74 -5.69
CA ASP A 155 19.49 1.28 -4.77
C ASP A 155 18.94 1.31 -3.32
N GLY A 156 19.20 0.23 -2.56
CA GLY A 156 18.70 0.06 -1.20
C GLY A 156 17.20 -0.27 -1.11
N GLU A 157 16.51 -0.57 -2.22
CA GLU A 157 15.12 -0.99 -2.24
C GLU A 157 14.98 -2.44 -2.68
N GLU A 158 14.20 -3.22 -1.95
CA GLU A 158 13.63 -4.48 -2.41
C GLU A 158 12.13 -4.30 -2.66
N LYS A 159 11.61 -4.80 -3.78
CA LYS A 159 10.19 -4.68 -4.09
C LYS A 159 9.64 -5.87 -4.86
N TYR A 160 8.34 -6.09 -4.69
CA TYR A 160 7.56 -7.10 -5.41
C TYR A 160 6.09 -6.72 -5.41
N CYS A 161 5.28 -7.39 -6.25
CA CYS A 161 3.83 -7.24 -6.19
C CYS A 161 3.16 -8.54 -5.74
N ALA A 162 2.32 -8.42 -4.71
CA ALA A 162 1.49 -9.52 -4.21
C ALA A 162 0.09 -9.42 -4.83
N ALA A 163 -0.30 -10.43 -5.60
CA ALA A 163 -1.57 -10.51 -6.32
C ALA A 163 -2.59 -11.46 -5.67
N SER A 164 -2.21 -12.13 -4.58
CA SER A 164 -3.08 -12.99 -3.76
C SER A 164 -2.73 -12.84 -2.28
N LEU A 165 -3.63 -13.27 -1.38
CA LEU A 165 -3.33 -13.29 0.05
C LEU A 165 -2.13 -14.17 0.37
N GLU A 166 -2.03 -15.32 -0.28
CA GLU A 166 -0.95 -16.26 -0.06
C GLU A 166 0.41 -15.65 -0.43
N SER A 167 0.51 -14.99 -1.60
CA SER A 167 1.75 -14.32 -2.02
C SER A 167 2.09 -13.13 -1.12
N PHE A 168 1.07 -12.42 -0.60
CA PHE A 168 1.25 -11.34 0.36
C PHE A 168 1.81 -11.83 1.71
N ILE A 169 1.35 -12.98 2.20
CA ILE A 169 1.84 -13.60 3.44
C ILE A 169 3.25 -14.17 3.23
N ASP A 170 3.45 -14.91 2.14
CA ASP A 170 4.72 -15.59 1.84
C ASP A 170 5.89 -14.62 1.78
N SER A 171 5.66 -13.44 1.22
CA SER A 171 6.70 -12.43 1.11
C SER A 171 7.12 -11.86 2.47
N GLY A 172 6.16 -11.58 3.37
CA GLY A 172 6.47 -11.19 4.74
C GLY A 172 7.28 -12.27 5.48
N VAL A 173 6.82 -13.52 5.35
CA VAL A 173 7.49 -14.67 5.98
C VAL A 173 8.86 -14.94 5.38
N SER A 174 9.02 -14.77 4.06
CA SER A 174 10.31 -14.97 3.39
C SER A 174 11.38 -13.98 3.88
N LYS A 175 10.99 -12.72 4.14
CA LYS A 175 11.93 -11.70 4.60
C LYS A 175 12.23 -11.79 6.10
N PHE A 176 11.23 -12.02 6.93
CA PHE A 176 11.35 -11.88 8.38
C PHE A 176 11.09 -13.17 9.18
N GLY A 177 10.75 -14.28 8.50
CA GLY A 177 10.28 -15.49 9.20
C GLY A 177 8.85 -15.32 9.73
N LYS A 178 8.45 -16.21 10.66
CA LYS A 178 7.08 -16.23 11.19
C LYS A 178 6.85 -15.34 12.42
N ASN A 179 7.92 -14.79 13.00
CA ASN A 179 7.80 -13.88 14.15
C ASN A 179 7.61 -12.44 13.70
N ILE A 180 6.50 -12.19 13.05
CA ILE A 180 6.15 -10.90 12.44
C ILE A 180 4.74 -10.48 12.81
N GLN A 181 4.48 -9.20 12.73
CA GLN A 181 3.15 -8.61 12.86
C GLN A 181 2.81 -7.76 11.66
N LEU A 182 1.51 -7.65 11.39
CA LEU A 182 0.97 -6.80 10.33
C LEU A 182 0.31 -5.57 10.94
N LEU A 183 0.80 -4.41 10.56
CA LEU A 183 0.27 -3.12 10.97
C LEU A 183 -0.63 -2.54 9.89
N SER A 184 -1.63 -1.76 10.29
CA SER A 184 -2.54 -1.01 9.42
C SER A 184 -2.97 0.29 10.08
N ASN A 185 -3.42 1.24 9.26
CA ASN A 185 -4.11 2.41 9.80
C ASN A 185 -5.45 1.99 10.41
N GLU A 186 -5.75 2.52 11.60
CA GLU A 186 -7.01 2.27 12.32
C GLU A 186 -7.76 3.59 12.51
N LEU A 187 -9.02 3.63 12.10
CA LEU A 187 -9.93 4.75 12.35
C LEU A 187 -11.13 4.26 13.14
N GLU A 188 -11.51 5.00 14.18
CA GLU A 188 -12.70 4.71 14.96
C GLU A 188 -13.97 4.82 14.10
N LYS A 189 -14.04 5.82 13.23
CA LYS A 189 -15.12 6.03 12.27
C LYS A 189 -14.60 6.63 10.96
N GLU A 190 -15.40 6.53 9.90
CA GLU A 190 -15.14 7.26 8.66
C GLU A 190 -15.08 8.77 8.92
N THR A 191 -14.11 9.43 8.31
CA THR A 191 -13.89 10.87 8.50
C THR A 191 -13.62 11.56 7.17
N GLY A 192 -14.00 12.82 7.08
CA GLY A 192 -13.65 13.70 5.97
C GLY A 192 -12.23 14.25 6.11
N ASN A 193 -11.83 15.08 5.14
CA ASN A 193 -10.57 15.80 5.21
C ASN A 193 -10.61 16.80 6.37
N GLN A 194 -9.78 16.58 7.37
CA GLN A 194 -9.71 17.42 8.57
C GLN A 194 -8.28 17.51 9.12
N GLU A 195 -8.09 18.41 10.06
CA GLU A 195 -6.88 18.50 10.87
C GLU A 195 -6.91 17.45 11.98
N PHE A 196 -5.79 16.77 12.16
CA PHE A 196 -5.54 15.84 13.25
C PHE A 196 -4.43 16.37 14.14
N THR A 197 -4.58 16.16 15.45
CA THR A 197 -3.55 16.45 16.45
C THR A 197 -2.88 15.14 16.86
N ILE A 198 -1.56 15.08 16.86
CA ILE A 198 -0.79 13.93 17.36
C ILE A 198 -1.01 13.82 18.87
N GLY A 199 -1.45 12.67 19.32
CA GLY A 199 -1.65 12.33 20.74
C GLY A 199 -0.41 11.80 21.41
N GLN A 200 -0.52 11.49 22.72
CA GLN A 200 0.53 10.80 23.47
C GLN A 200 0.67 9.34 22.99
N GLY A 201 1.89 8.79 23.08
CA GLY A 201 2.13 7.38 22.79
C GLY A 201 2.54 7.11 21.33
N VAL A 202 3.19 8.05 20.65
CA VAL A 202 3.94 7.76 19.41
C VAL A 202 4.95 6.67 19.72
N LYS A 203 4.95 5.60 18.92
CA LYS A 203 5.80 4.43 19.16
C LYS A 203 6.48 3.99 17.87
N MET A 204 7.81 3.88 17.90
CA MET A 204 8.58 3.22 16.86
C MET A 204 8.33 1.71 16.92
N MET A 205 7.99 1.11 15.80
CA MET A 205 7.64 -0.31 15.66
C MET A 205 8.80 -1.15 15.12
N GLY A 206 9.80 -0.53 14.52
CA GLY A 206 10.98 -1.17 13.96
C GLY A 206 11.69 -0.30 12.94
N GLU A 207 12.87 -0.75 12.54
CA GLU A 207 13.71 -0.15 11.49
C GLU A 207 13.95 -1.14 10.34
N SER A 208 13.11 -2.16 10.26
CA SER A 208 13.08 -3.14 9.19
C SER A 208 11.63 -3.47 8.91
N GLU A 209 11.19 -3.21 7.68
CA GLU A 209 9.78 -3.27 7.32
C GLU A 209 9.58 -3.76 5.88
N ILE A 210 8.35 -4.14 5.57
CA ILE A 210 7.83 -4.19 4.20
C ILE A 210 6.56 -3.35 4.18
N VAL A 211 6.59 -2.23 3.47
CA VAL A 211 5.43 -1.38 3.23
C VAL A 211 4.70 -1.86 1.97
N CYS A 212 3.42 -2.20 2.11
CA CYS A 212 2.60 -2.76 1.04
C CYS A 212 1.47 -1.78 0.68
N HIS A 213 1.57 -1.16 -0.47
CA HIS A 213 0.59 -0.21 -1.00
C HIS A 213 -0.43 -0.91 -1.88
N LYS A 214 -1.72 -0.73 -1.59
CA LYS A 214 -2.78 -1.28 -2.42
C LYS A 214 -2.85 -0.54 -3.74
N MET A 215 -2.76 -1.29 -4.82
CA MET A 215 -2.74 -0.77 -6.19
C MET A 215 -4.13 -0.72 -6.81
N LYS A 216 -4.30 0.09 -7.85
CA LYS A 216 -5.54 0.18 -8.64
C LYS A 216 -5.60 -0.95 -9.65
N TYR A 217 -6.23 -2.03 -9.27
CA TYR A 217 -6.40 -3.20 -10.13
C TYR A 217 -7.80 -3.80 -9.98
N ALA A 218 -8.13 -4.77 -10.83
CA ALA A 218 -9.44 -5.43 -10.81
C ALA A 218 -9.72 -6.21 -9.52
N TYR A 219 -8.67 -6.64 -8.82
CA TYR A 219 -8.71 -7.28 -7.51
C TYR A 219 -7.57 -6.74 -6.65
N ALA A 220 -7.47 -7.13 -5.39
CA ALA A 220 -6.43 -6.62 -4.52
C ALA A 220 -5.04 -7.06 -4.99
N VAL A 221 -4.26 -6.09 -5.40
CA VAL A 221 -2.83 -6.20 -5.71
C VAL A 221 -2.11 -5.21 -4.81
N PHE A 222 -1.06 -5.65 -4.16
CA PHE A 222 -0.21 -4.80 -3.34
C PHE A 222 1.18 -4.70 -3.94
N LEU A 223 1.66 -3.50 -4.17
CA LEU A 223 3.08 -3.25 -4.37
C LEU A 223 3.72 -3.14 -3.00
N CYS A 224 4.54 -4.11 -2.69
CA CYS A 224 5.27 -4.21 -1.44
C CYS A 224 6.72 -3.87 -1.67
N HIS A 225 7.29 -3.04 -0.82
CA HIS A 225 8.69 -2.71 -0.86
C HIS A 225 9.25 -2.46 0.54
N SER A 226 10.55 -2.64 0.69
CA SER A 226 11.31 -2.16 1.83
C SER A 226 12.45 -1.30 1.32
N ILE A 227 12.75 -0.23 2.03
CA ILE A 227 13.87 0.68 1.75
C ILE A 227 14.77 0.65 2.97
N ASP A 228 16.06 0.43 2.75
CA ASP A 228 17.05 0.41 3.83
C ASP A 228 16.94 1.66 4.71
N GLU A 229 17.25 1.52 5.99
CA GLU A 229 17.22 2.61 6.97
C GLU A 229 15.86 3.33 7.08
N THR A 230 14.75 2.57 7.02
CA THR A 230 13.40 3.11 7.21
C THR A 230 12.82 2.72 8.56
N ALA A 231 12.44 3.70 9.38
CA ALA A 231 11.76 3.49 10.65
C ALA A 231 10.23 3.60 10.48
N VAL A 232 9.49 2.68 11.12
CA VAL A 232 8.02 2.66 11.15
C VAL A 232 7.50 3.14 12.50
N TYR A 233 6.52 4.02 12.47
CA TYR A 233 5.87 4.58 13.66
C TYR A 233 4.37 4.30 13.66
N THR A 234 3.83 3.97 14.83
CA THR A 234 2.40 4.11 15.11
C THR A 234 2.15 5.43 15.81
N VAL A 235 1.23 6.23 15.26
CA VAL A 235 0.98 7.60 15.70
C VAL A 235 -0.49 7.73 16.11
N PRO A 236 -0.78 7.90 17.42
CA PRO A 236 -2.12 8.21 17.89
C PRO A 236 -2.55 9.60 17.41
N LEU A 237 -3.76 9.72 16.90
CA LEU A 237 -4.31 10.95 16.33
C LEU A 237 -5.70 11.24 16.89
N VAL A 238 -6.00 12.51 17.04
CA VAL A 238 -7.34 13.02 17.36
C VAL A 238 -7.72 14.06 16.32
N GLY A 239 -8.78 13.81 15.58
CA GLY A 239 -9.33 14.72 14.59
C GLY A 239 -10.04 15.92 15.22
N ALA A 240 -10.19 17.00 14.48
CA ALA A 240 -10.91 18.19 14.93
C ALA A 240 -12.38 17.89 15.30
N ASP A 241 -12.98 16.84 14.72
CA ASP A 241 -14.31 16.33 15.06
C ASP A 241 -14.33 15.33 16.23
N GLY A 242 -13.21 15.13 16.91
CA GLY A 242 -13.01 14.18 18.00
C GLY A 242 -12.78 12.73 17.55
N THR A 243 -12.75 12.43 16.26
CA THR A 243 -12.44 11.09 15.74
C THR A 243 -11.06 10.66 16.17
N ARG A 244 -10.96 9.47 16.77
CA ARG A 244 -9.68 8.87 17.11
C ARG A 244 -9.18 7.99 15.95
N ALA A 245 -7.87 8.05 15.74
CA ALA A 245 -7.18 7.20 14.78
C ALA A 245 -5.82 6.78 15.32
N ARG A 246 -5.30 5.67 14.79
CA ARG A 246 -3.90 5.29 14.90
C ARG A 246 -3.37 5.17 13.48
N ALA A 247 -2.52 6.11 13.10
CA ALA A 247 -1.93 6.14 11.77
C ALA A 247 -0.53 5.52 11.78
N LEU A 248 -0.13 5.04 10.61
CA LEU A 248 1.24 4.62 10.36
C LEU A 248 1.99 5.74 9.67
N ALA A 249 3.19 6.03 10.15
CA ALA A 249 4.16 6.90 9.50
C ALA A 249 5.46 6.13 9.27
N VAL A 250 6.17 6.46 8.21
CA VAL A 250 7.52 5.98 7.94
C VAL A 250 8.47 7.14 7.87
N CYS A 251 9.70 6.93 8.33
CA CYS A 251 10.80 7.88 8.25
C CYS A 251 11.97 7.21 7.55
N HIS A 252 12.29 7.68 6.35
CA HIS A 252 13.47 7.25 5.59
C HIS A 252 14.67 8.02 6.10
N LYS A 253 15.61 7.33 6.74
CA LYS A 253 16.80 7.95 7.35
C LYS A 253 17.86 8.30 6.31
N ASP A 254 18.00 7.46 5.28
CA ASP A 254 18.82 7.75 4.11
C ASP A 254 17.94 7.96 2.85
N THR A 255 18.04 9.15 2.28
CA THR A 255 17.34 9.55 1.04
C THR A 255 18.33 9.84 -0.09
N SER A 256 19.60 9.44 0.04
CA SER A 256 20.67 9.77 -0.91
C SER A 256 20.42 9.20 -2.31
N ALA A 257 19.82 8.01 -2.40
CA ALA A 257 19.45 7.36 -3.66
C ALA A 257 18.17 7.92 -4.32
N TRP A 258 17.47 8.82 -3.65
CA TRP A 258 16.23 9.38 -4.21
C TRP A 258 16.50 10.37 -5.33
N ASN A 259 15.56 10.44 -6.28
CA ASN A 259 15.62 11.45 -7.35
C ASN A 259 15.71 12.86 -6.73
N PRO A 260 16.74 13.68 -7.07
CA PRO A 260 16.87 15.05 -6.54
C PRO A 260 15.66 15.97 -6.82
N LYS A 261 14.83 15.63 -7.81
CA LYS A 261 13.58 16.33 -8.12
C LYS A 261 12.38 15.79 -7.33
N HIS A 262 12.60 14.90 -6.35
CA HIS A 262 11.51 14.36 -5.52
C HIS A 262 10.80 15.47 -4.75
N LEU A 263 9.46 15.42 -4.70
CA LEU A 263 8.62 16.46 -4.10
C LEU A 263 8.98 16.79 -2.65
N ALA A 264 9.40 15.79 -1.88
CA ALA A 264 9.80 15.98 -0.49
C ALA A 264 10.91 17.02 -0.33
N PHE A 265 11.92 16.98 -1.21
CA PHE A 265 13.03 17.94 -1.16
C PHE A 265 12.59 19.36 -1.46
N HIS A 266 11.61 19.54 -2.34
CA HIS A 266 11.03 20.86 -2.63
C HIS A 266 10.20 21.38 -1.45
N ILE A 267 9.36 20.53 -0.84
CA ILE A 267 8.50 20.90 0.30
C ILE A 267 9.36 21.26 1.51
N LEU A 268 10.30 20.37 1.85
CA LEU A 268 11.13 20.53 3.06
C LEU A 268 12.34 21.45 2.87
N LYS A 269 12.64 21.83 1.61
CA LYS A 269 13.81 22.66 1.23
C LYS A 269 15.13 22.04 1.67
N VAL A 270 15.27 20.73 1.48
CA VAL A 270 16.45 19.96 1.83
C VAL A 270 17.03 19.26 0.59
N LYS A 271 18.22 18.68 0.72
CA LYS A 271 18.89 17.89 -0.33
C LYS A 271 18.81 16.40 0.00
N PRO A 272 18.91 15.51 -1.03
CA PRO A 272 19.03 14.07 -0.80
C PRO A 272 20.12 13.73 0.22
N GLY A 273 19.87 12.77 1.10
CA GLY A 273 20.84 12.24 2.08
C GLY A 273 21.22 13.19 3.23
N THR A 274 20.51 14.32 3.41
CA THR A 274 20.92 15.29 4.45
C THR A 274 20.16 15.15 5.76
N VAL A 275 18.92 14.71 5.73
CA VAL A 275 18.03 14.55 6.90
C VAL A 275 17.04 13.44 6.67
N PRO A 276 16.54 12.79 7.75
CA PRO A 276 15.40 11.88 7.64
C PRO A 276 14.15 12.58 7.10
N ILE A 277 13.45 11.89 6.20
CA ILE A 277 12.17 12.38 5.64
C ILE A 277 11.06 11.41 6.00
N CYS A 278 10.03 11.95 6.62
CA CYS A 278 8.87 11.18 7.06
C CYS A 278 7.63 11.51 6.26
N HIS A 279 6.72 10.55 6.19
CA HIS A 279 5.36 10.74 5.70
C HIS A 279 4.38 9.75 6.34
N PHE A 280 3.10 10.12 6.40
CA PHE A 280 2.05 9.18 6.79
C PHE A 280 1.70 8.25 5.63
N LEU A 281 1.37 7.01 5.97
CA LEU A 281 0.95 6.02 5.00
C LEU A 281 -0.54 6.17 4.67
N ALA A 282 -0.89 5.88 3.41
CA ALA A 282 -2.27 5.89 2.96
C ALA A 282 -3.11 4.85 3.72
N ARG A 283 -4.42 5.11 3.87
CA ARG A 283 -5.35 4.32 4.68
C ARG A 283 -5.32 2.81 4.42
N GLU A 284 -5.17 2.40 3.18
CA GLU A 284 -5.16 0.99 2.77
C GLU A 284 -3.76 0.36 2.74
N THR A 285 -2.74 1.09 3.20
CA THR A 285 -1.38 0.56 3.28
C THR A 285 -1.26 -0.41 4.45
N LEU A 286 -0.60 -1.52 4.21
CA LEU A 286 -0.28 -2.55 5.20
C LEU A 286 1.23 -2.62 5.38
N VAL A 287 1.70 -2.87 6.59
CA VAL A 287 3.14 -2.92 6.89
C VAL A 287 3.47 -4.15 7.69
N TRP A 288 4.36 -5.00 7.16
CA TRP A 288 4.98 -6.08 7.90
C TRP A 288 6.18 -5.56 8.68
N VAL A 289 6.27 -5.91 9.95
CA VAL A 289 7.44 -5.66 10.80
C VAL A 289 7.75 -6.89 11.65
N PRO A 290 9.01 -7.15 12.01
CA PRO A 290 9.36 -8.13 13.05
C PRO A 290 8.67 -7.79 14.38
N ASN A 291 8.36 -8.84 15.20
CA ASN A 291 7.85 -8.65 16.57
C ASN A 291 8.97 -8.28 17.53
#